data_06325bee4b2726dbcbe30e48bf53bda7
#
_entry.id   06325bee4b2726dbcbe30e48bf53bda7
#
_cell.length_a   1.000
_cell.length_b   1.000
_cell.length_c   1.000
_cell.angle_alpha   90.00
_cell.angle_beta   90.00
_cell.angle_gamma   90.00
#
_symmetry.space_group_name_H-M   'P 1'
#
loop_
_entity.id
_entity.type
_entity.pdbx_description
1 polymer ?
#
loop_
_entity_poly.entity_id
_entity_poly.type
_entity_poly.pdbx_seq_one_letter_code
_entity_poly.pdbx_strand_id
1 'polypeptide(L)'
;MNQAVIVAAKRTAFRKYGGTLKHLEPEQLLKPLFQHFKEKYPEVISKIDDVVLGNVVGNGGNIARKALLEAGLKDSIPGVTIDRQCGSGLESVQYACRMIQAGAGKVYIAGGVESTSRAPWKIKRPHSVYETALPEFYERASFAPEMSDPSMIQGAENVAKMYDVSRELQDEFAYRSHQLTAENVKNGNISQEILPITVKGEIFNTDESLKSHIPKDNFGRFKPVIKGGTVTAANSCMKNDGAVLLLIMEKDMAYELGFEHGLLFKDGVTVGVDSNFPGIGPVPAISNLLKRNQLTIENIEVIEINEAFSAQVVACQQALNISNTQLNIWGGALASGHPYGASGAQLVTRLFYMFDKETMIASMGIGGGLGNAALFTRF
;
A
#
# COMPACT_ATOMS: atom_id res chain seq x y z
N MET A 1 14.26 -14.37 20.36
CA MET A 1 13.24 -13.36 19.98
C MET A 1 12.10 -14.08 19.28
N ASN A 2 10.86 -13.75 19.63
CA ASN A 2 9.70 -14.27 18.94
C ASN A 2 9.77 -13.88 17.47
N GLN A 3 9.32 -14.77 16.60
CA GLN A 3 9.29 -14.53 15.17
C GLN A 3 7.84 -14.30 14.71
N ALA A 4 7.62 -13.30 13.89
CA ALA A 4 6.30 -12.98 13.36
C ALA A 4 6.16 -13.56 11.95
N VAL A 5 5.06 -14.27 11.70
CA VAL A 5 4.73 -14.85 10.40
C VAL A 5 3.37 -14.36 9.93
N ILE A 6 3.27 -14.03 8.65
CA ILE A 6 2.01 -13.73 7.97
C ILE A 6 1.50 -15.04 7.40
N VAL A 7 0.34 -15.49 7.86
CA VAL A 7 -0.23 -16.81 7.53
C VAL A 7 -1.45 -16.75 6.62
N ALA A 8 -2.05 -15.57 6.48
CA ALA A 8 -3.13 -15.33 5.54
C ALA A 8 -3.15 -13.87 5.10
N ALA A 9 -3.55 -13.63 3.86
CA ALA A 9 -3.69 -12.31 3.28
C ALA A 9 -4.86 -12.29 2.29
N LYS A 10 -5.68 -11.25 2.32
CA LYS A 10 -6.77 -11.01 1.36
C LYS A 10 -7.01 -9.52 1.18
N ARG A 11 -7.45 -9.15 -0.01
CA ARG A 11 -7.88 -7.79 -0.33
C ARG A 11 -9.19 -7.76 -1.13
N THR A 12 -9.85 -6.63 -1.13
CA THR A 12 -10.90 -6.37 -2.12
C THR A 12 -10.28 -6.08 -3.49
N ALA A 13 -11.06 -6.16 -4.55
CA ALA A 13 -10.70 -5.51 -5.80
C ALA A 13 -10.59 -3.99 -5.57
N PHE A 14 -9.58 -3.34 -6.15
CA PHE A 14 -9.42 -1.90 -6.07
C PHE A 14 -10.23 -1.21 -7.17
N ARG A 15 -11.08 -0.27 -6.77
CA ARG A 15 -12.00 0.42 -7.70
C ARG A 15 -11.68 1.91 -7.75
N LYS A 16 -11.92 2.53 -8.88
CA LYS A 16 -11.62 3.95 -9.12
C LYS A 16 -12.38 4.86 -8.16
N TYR A 17 -11.73 5.96 -7.79
CA TYR A 17 -12.40 7.09 -7.16
C TYR A 17 -13.66 7.50 -7.93
N GLY A 18 -14.77 7.65 -7.23
CA GLY A 18 -16.08 7.95 -7.83
C GLY A 18 -16.69 6.79 -8.63
N GLY A 19 -16.05 5.61 -8.63
CA GLY A 19 -16.48 4.40 -9.34
C GLY A 19 -17.55 3.58 -8.60
N THR A 20 -17.47 2.26 -8.78
CA THR A 20 -18.51 1.33 -8.31
C THR A 20 -18.60 1.21 -6.79
N LEU A 21 -17.49 1.42 -6.06
CA LEU A 21 -17.45 1.36 -4.59
C LEU A 21 -17.68 2.72 -3.89
N LYS A 22 -17.94 3.78 -4.63
CA LYS A 22 -18.04 5.17 -4.11
C LYS A 22 -19.04 5.41 -2.97
N HIS A 23 -19.94 4.47 -2.71
CA HIS A 23 -20.95 4.59 -1.67
C HIS A 23 -20.57 3.84 -0.39
N LEU A 24 -19.46 3.08 -0.39
CA LEU A 24 -19.03 2.30 0.74
C LEU A 24 -18.08 3.10 1.63
N GLU A 25 -18.38 3.14 2.91
CA GLU A 25 -17.49 3.65 3.94
C GLU A 25 -16.33 2.67 4.17
N PRO A 26 -15.19 3.10 4.75
CA PRO A 26 -14.03 2.23 4.98
C PRO A 26 -14.37 0.92 5.71
N GLU A 27 -15.17 0.99 6.77
CA GLU A 27 -15.59 -0.19 7.53
C GLU A 27 -16.40 -1.19 6.70
N GLN A 28 -17.18 -0.69 5.75
CA GLN A 28 -17.97 -1.55 4.85
C GLN A 28 -17.09 -2.27 3.82
N LEU A 29 -15.97 -1.68 3.42
CA LEU A 29 -14.96 -2.33 2.56
C LEU A 29 -14.20 -3.43 3.34
N LEU A 30 -13.95 -3.23 4.63
CA LEU A 30 -13.25 -4.18 5.50
C LEU A 30 -14.12 -5.35 5.95
N LYS A 31 -15.42 -5.11 6.15
CA LYS A 31 -16.36 -6.11 6.69
C LYS A 31 -16.28 -7.47 6.01
N PRO A 32 -16.35 -7.61 4.68
CA PRO A 32 -16.27 -8.91 4.02
C PRO A 32 -14.93 -9.64 4.26
N LEU A 33 -13.82 -8.89 4.39
CA LEU A 33 -12.51 -9.47 4.69
C LEU A 33 -12.45 -10.03 6.12
N PHE A 34 -12.97 -9.28 7.11
CA PHE A 34 -13.09 -9.77 8.49
C PHE A 34 -13.99 -11.00 8.59
N GLN A 35 -15.13 -10.99 7.90
CA GLN A 35 -16.05 -12.12 7.86
C GLN A 35 -15.39 -13.36 7.26
N HIS A 36 -14.68 -13.19 6.13
CA HIS A 36 -13.92 -14.28 5.51
C HIS A 36 -12.89 -14.88 6.48
N PHE A 37 -12.13 -14.08 7.21
CA PHE A 37 -11.15 -14.59 8.18
C PHE A 37 -11.84 -15.25 9.37
N LYS A 38 -12.98 -14.70 9.85
CA LYS A 38 -13.77 -15.29 10.94
C LYS A 38 -14.33 -16.66 10.57
N GLU A 39 -14.79 -16.84 9.35
CA GLU A 39 -15.32 -18.10 8.85
C GLU A 39 -14.21 -19.13 8.60
N LYS A 40 -13.10 -18.69 8.00
CA LYS A 40 -12.02 -19.59 7.60
C LYS A 40 -11.09 -19.98 8.76
N TYR A 41 -10.90 -19.10 9.75
CA TYR A 41 -9.96 -19.27 10.85
C TYR A 41 -10.59 -18.98 12.23
N PRO A 42 -11.71 -19.61 12.60
CA PRO A 42 -12.47 -19.25 13.81
C PRO A 42 -11.66 -19.39 15.11
N GLU A 43 -10.77 -20.37 15.21
CA GLU A 43 -9.90 -20.57 16.36
C GLU A 43 -8.86 -19.46 16.52
N VAL A 44 -8.31 -18.97 15.39
CA VAL A 44 -7.33 -17.88 15.39
C VAL A 44 -8.00 -16.56 15.77
N ILE A 45 -9.18 -16.29 15.19
CA ILE A 45 -9.94 -15.06 15.46
C ILE A 45 -10.27 -14.93 16.95
N SER A 46 -10.48 -16.02 17.65
CA SER A 46 -10.73 -16.02 19.11
C SER A 46 -9.53 -15.57 19.95
N LYS A 47 -8.33 -15.58 19.37
CA LYS A 47 -7.02 -15.31 20.02
C LYS A 47 -6.40 -13.96 19.60
N ILE A 48 -7.10 -13.13 18.83
CA ILE A 48 -6.57 -11.85 18.34
C ILE A 48 -6.29 -10.94 19.54
N ASP A 49 -5.05 -10.46 19.63
CA ASP A 49 -4.60 -9.49 20.63
C ASP A 49 -4.91 -8.05 20.21
N ASP A 50 -4.75 -7.71 18.90
CA ASP A 50 -5.06 -6.36 18.40
C ASP A 50 -5.32 -6.35 16.88
N VAL A 51 -5.97 -5.29 16.40
CA VAL A 51 -6.20 -5.00 14.99
C VAL A 51 -5.54 -3.66 14.63
N VAL A 52 -4.60 -3.68 13.71
CA VAL A 52 -3.81 -2.50 13.31
C VAL A 52 -4.06 -2.17 11.84
N LEU A 53 -4.71 -1.05 11.55
CA LEU A 53 -5.07 -0.69 10.17
C LEU A 53 -4.55 0.69 9.76
N GLY A 54 -4.02 0.76 8.53
CA GLY A 54 -3.72 2.02 7.87
C GLY A 54 -4.99 2.68 7.31
N ASN A 55 -5.14 3.99 7.54
CA ASN A 55 -6.16 4.82 6.92
C ASN A 55 -5.70 6.28 6.92
N VAL A 56 -5.86 6.99 5.81
CA VAL A 56 -5.26 8.32 5.57
C VAL A 56 -6.32 9.41 5.39
N VAL A 57 -7.25 9.19 4.46
CA VAL A 57 -8.22 10.22 4.08
C VAL A 57 -9.62 10.01 4.68
N GLY A 58 -9.78 9.03 5.55
CA GLY A 58 -11.04 8.74 6.21
C GLY A 58 -11.53 9.87 7.12
N ASN A 59 -12.74 9.70 7.61
CA ASN A 59 -13.44 10.68 8.46
C ASN A 59 -12.93 10.75 9.91
N GLY A 60 -11.76 10.12 10.19
CA GLY A 60 -11.19 10.07 11.53
C GLY A 60 -11.87 9.02 12.42
N GLY A 61 -11.60 9.10 13.71
CA GLY A 61 -11.94 8.06 14.65
C GLY A 61 -11.04 6.83 14.48
N ASN A 62 -11.28 5.79 15.21
CA ASN A 62 -10.51 4.56 15.13
C ASN A 62 -11.19 3.58 14.14
N ILE A 63 -10.84 3.68 12.85
CA ILE A 63 -11.42 2.85 11.78
C ILE A 63 -11.19 1.36 12.05
N ALA A 64 -10.03 0.97 12.59
CA ALA A 64 -9.76 -0.42 12.94
C ALA A 64 -10.78 -0.93 13.95
N ARG A 65 -11.01 -0.17 15.03
CA ARG A 65 -12.00 -0.52 16.05
C ARG A 65 -13.43 -0.53 15.50
N LYS A 66 -13.80 0.48 14.73
CA LYS A 66 -15.12 0.57 14.10
C LYS A 66 -15.39 -0.62 13.19
N ALA A 67 -14.44 -0.94 12.31
CA ALA A 67 -14.61 -2.00 11.31
C ALA A 67 -14.73 -3.40 11.93
N LEU A 68 -13.89 -3.71 12.94
CA LEU A 68 -13.96 -5.01 13.61
C LEU A 68 -15.30 -5.22 14.33
N LEU A 69 -15.84 -4.18 14.98
CA LEU A 69 -17.14 -4.24 15.65
C LEU A 69 -18.28 -4.40 14.65
N GLU A 70 -18.26 -3.65 13.55
CA GLU A 70 -19.26 -3.77 12.47
C GLU A 70 -19.23 -5.14 11.77
N ALA A 71 -18.05 -5.77 11.72
CA ALA A 71 -17.90 -7.14 11.22
C ALA A 71 -18.34 -8.21 12.23
N GLY A 72 -18.73 -7.82 13.45
CA GLY A 72 -19.20 -8.73 14.48
C GLY A 72 -18.09 -9.56 15.15
N LEU A 73 -16.88 -9.00 15.27
CA LEU A 73 -15.84 -9.53 16.12
C LEU A 73 -16.12 -9.16 17.58
N LYS A 74 -15.44 -9.84 18.54
CA LYS A 74 -15.64 -9.58 19.97
C LYS A 74 -15.24 -8.15 20.34
N ASP A 75 -16.00 -7.54 21.20
CA ASP A 75 -15.75 -6.20 21.75
C ASP A 75 -14.51 -6.14 22.67
N SER A 76 -14.02 -7.29 23.13
CA SER A 76 -12.75 -7.39 23.86
C SER A 76 -11.51 -7.20 22.99
N ILE A 77 -11.62 -7.30 21.65
CA ILE A 77 -10.49 -7.11 20.71
C ILE A 77 -10.27 -5.60 20.53
N PRO A 78 -9.11 -5.06 20.89
CA PRO A 78 -8.79 -3.66 20.66
C PRO A 78 -8.55 -3.38 19.16
N GLY A 79 -8.28 -2.13 18.84
CA GLY A 79 -7.90 -1.75 17.49
C GLY A 79 -7.22 -0.40 17.49
N VAL A 80 -6.29 -0.18 16.56
CA VAL A 80 -5.60 1.08 16.35
C VAL A 80 -5.53 1.43 14.87
N THR A 81 -5.70 2.72 14.56
CA THR A 81 -5.54 3.23 13.19
C THR A 81 -4.26 4.02 13.08
N ILE A 82 -3.47 3.73 12.06
CA ILE A 82 -2.17 4.35 11.79
C ILE A 82 -2.28 5.24 10.55
N ASP A 83 -1.74 6.44 10.63
CA ASP A 83 -1.49 7.33 9.50
C ASP A 83 0.01 7.58 9.34
N ARG A 84 0.59 7.01 8.30
CA ARG A 84 1.90 7.32 7.72
C ARG A 84 1.71 7.58 6.23
N GLN A 85 0.67 8.29 5.87
CA GLN A 85 0.26 8.55 4.50
C GLN A 85 0.26 7.24 3.66
N CYS A 86 0.76 7.23 2.43
CA CYS A 86 0.82 6.05 1.56
C CYS A 86 1.48 4.82 2.22
N GLY A 87 2.37 5.02 3.19
CA GLY A 87 3.06 3.96 3.93
C GLY A 87 2.24 3.30 5.04
N SER A 88 1.03 3.78 5.34
CA SER A 88 0.23 3.34 6.50
C SER A 88 -0.03 1.84 6.54
N GLY A 89 -0.35 1.23 5.39
CA GLY A 89 -0.61 -0.21 5.30
C GLY A 89 0.64 -1.06 5.55
N LEU A 90 1.81 -0.66 5.04
CA LEU A 90 3.06 -1.36 5.33
C LEU A 90 3.50 -1.14 6.78
N GLU A 91 3.29 0.06 7.32
CA GLU A 91 3.56 0.37 8.72
C GLU A 91 2.71 -0.47 9.67
N SER A 92 1.43 -0.69 9.37
CA SER A 92 0.56 -1.53 10.18
C SER A 92 1.06 -2.96 10.26
N VAL A 93 1.57 -3.51 9.15
CA VAL A 93 2.20 -4.84 9.12
C VAL A 93 3.48 -4.86 9.94
N GLN A 94 4.36 -3.87 9.77
CA GLN A 94 5.59 -3.76 10.55
C GLN A 94 5.30 -3.62 12.05
N TYR A 95 4.31 -2.80 12.41
CA TYR A 95 3.88 -2.61 13.79
C TYR A 95 3.45 -3.94 14.42
N ALA A 96 2.53 -4.67 13.81
CA ALA A 96 2.06 -5.95 14.30
C ALA A 96 3.21 -6.98 14.44
N CYS A 97 4.09 -7.08 13.44
CA CYS A 97 5.24 -7.95 13.49
C CYS A 97 6.20 -7.60 14.67
N ARG A 98 6.45 -6.31 14.89
CA ARG A 98 7.31 -5.85 15.99
C ARG A 98 6.68 -6.06 17.35
N MET A 99 5.36 -5.92 17.48
CA MET A 99 4.65 -6.23 18.73
C MET A 99 4.80 -7.71 19.09
N ILE A 100 4.71 -8.62 18.10
CA ILE A 100 5.00 -10.05 18.29
C ILE A 100 6.45 -10.27 18.70
N GLN A 101 7.41 -9.66 17.99
CA GLN A 101 8.85 -9.77 18.33
C GLN A 101 9.15 -9.27 19.75
N ALA A 102 8.45 -8.25 20.20
CA ALA A 102 8.55 -7.69 21.55
C ALA A 102 7.83 -8.54 22.63
N GLY A 103 7.04 -9.54 22.25
CA GLY A 103 6.26 -10.36 23.17
C GLY A 103 5.01 -9.66 23.73
N ALA A 104 4.52 -8.61 23.06
CA ALA A 104 3.36 -7.83 23.50
C ALA A 104 2.00 -8.45 23.06
N GLY A 105 2.03 -9.53 22.32
CA GLY A 105 0.91 -10.33 21.86
C GLY A 105 1.39 -11.40 20.89
N LYS A 106 0.49 -12.29 20.47
CA LYS A 106 0.81 -13.44 19.63
C LYS A 106 0.04 -13.47 18.31
N VAL A 107 -1.12 -12.81 18.24
CA VAL A 107 -2.00 -12.83 17.06
C VAL A 107 -2.52 -11.43 16.75
N TYR A 108 -2.27 -10.97 15.54
CA TYR A 108 -2.68 -9.66 15.05
C TYR A 108 -3.39 -9.76 13.72
N ILE A 109 -4.36 -8.89 13.49
CA ILE A 109 -4.79 -8.53 12.15
C ILE A 109 -4.15 -7.19 11.80
N ALA A 110 -3.43 -7.14 10.69
CA ALA A 110 -2.88 -5.90 10.15
C ALA A 110 -3.39 -5.67 8.73
N GLY A 111 -3.24 -4.45 8.24
CA GLY A 111 -3.66 -4.13 6.88
C GLY A 111 -3.97 -2.66 6.71
N GLY A 112 -4.98 -2.36 5.91
CA GLY A 112 -5.41 -1.00 5.72
C GLY A 112 -6.60 -0.89 4.78
N VAL A 113 -7.17 0.29 4.76
CA VAL A 113 -8.34 0.62 3.95
C VAL A 113 -8.29 2.06 3.50
N GLU A 114 -8.79 2.30 2.31
CA GLU A 114 -9.11 3.64 1.90
C GLU A 114 -10.43 3.65 1.13
N SER A 115 -11.34 4.54 1.51
CA SER A 115 -12.47 4.95 0.69
C SER A 115 -12.26 6.41 0.31
N THR A 116 -11.45 6.62 -0.71
CA THR A 116 -11.12 7.96 -1.23
C THR A 116 -12.38 8.68 -1.69
N SER A 117 -13.34 7.90 -2.19
CA SER A 117 -14.65 8.37 -2.64
C SER A 117 -15.52 8.92 -1.49
N ARG A 118 -15.26 8.50 -0.27
CA ARG A 118 -15.99 8.93 0.94
C ARG A 118 -15.16 9.85 1.85
N ALA A 119 -13.97 10.27 1.39
CA ALA A 119 -13.15 11.21 2.14
C ALA A 119 -13.95 12.47 2.49
N PRO A 120 -13.98 12.91 3.76
CA PRO A 120 -14.72 14.10 4.17
C PRO A 120 -14.09 15.37 3.59
N TRP A 121 -14.89 16.36 3.35
CA TRP A 121 -14.39 17.71 3.08
C TRP A 121 -13.79 18.29 4.36
N LYS A 122 -12.59 18.85 4.23
CA LYS A 122 -11.88 19.48 5.35
C LYS A 122 -11.94 21.00 5.19
N ILE A 123 -12.33 21.67 6.27
CA ILE A 123 -12.49 23.13 6.31
C ILE A 123 -11.64 23.65 7.46
N LYS A 124 -10.80 24.66 7.19
CA LYS A 124 -10.00 25.33 8.23
C LYS A 124 -10.92 26.08 9.19
N ARG A 125 -10.61 26.01 10.47
CA ARG A 125 -11.23 26.90 11.45
C ARG A 125 -10.67 28.31 11.30
N PRO A 126 -11.51 29.35 11.47
CA PRO A 126 -11.01 30.72 11.57
C PRO A 126 -10.03 30.87 12.74
N HIS A 127 -9.00 31.69 12.55
CA HIS A 127 -8.04 32.01 13.61
C HIS A 127 -8.65 32.87 14.71
N SER A 128 -9.69 33.65 14.40
CA SER A 128 -10.43 34.50 15.31
C SER A 128 -11.94 34.30 15.15
N VAL A 129 -12.67 34.40 16.24
CA VAL A 129 -14.16 34.39 16.23
C VAL A 129 -14.78 35.56 15.46
N TYR A 130 -13.98 36.60 15.22
CA TYR A 130 -14.39 37.81 14.48
C TYR A 130 -13.89 37.78 13.03
N GLU A 131 -13.25 36.68 12.56
CA GLU A 131 -12.80 36.55 11.19
C GLU A 131 -14.01 36.45 10.25
N THR A 132 -14.05 37.33 9.25
CA THR A 132 -15.11 37.40 8.23
C THR A 132 -14.72 36.72 6.91
N ALA A 133 -13.53 36.10 6.86
CA ALA A 133 -13.09 35.35 5.70
C ALA A 133 -13.99 34.13 5.43
N LEU A 134 -14.20 33.83 4.14
CA LEU A 134 -14.93 32.63 3.75
C LEU A 134 -14.17 31.36 4.20
N PRO A 135 -14.91 30.27 4.54
CA PRO A 135 -14.29 29.00 4.88
C PRO A 135 -13.33 28.51 3.79
N GLU A 136 -12.12 28.17 4.18
CA GLU A 136 -11.09 27.63 3.26
C GLU A 136 -11.09 26.11 3.31
N PHE A 137 -11.38 25.48 2.15
CA PHE A 137 -11.26 24.03 2.00
C PHE A 137 -9.80 23.64 1.77
N TYR A 138 -9.39 22.47 2.29
CA TYR A 138 -8.08 21.91 2.04
C TYR A 138 -8.14 20.39 1.85
N GLU A 139 -7.30 19.85 0.97
CA GLU A 139 -7.24 18.40 0.71
C GLU A 139 -6.42 17.68 1.79
N ARG A 140 -5.27 18.25 2.13
CA ARG A 140 -4.37 17.75 3.19
C ARG A 140 -3.75 18.89 3.97
N ALA A 141 -3.29 18.60 5.18
CA ALA A 141 -2.42 19.51 5.90
C ALA A 141 -1.07 19.64 5.20
N SER A 142 -0.45 20.80 5.31
CA SER A 142 0.94 21.00 4.87
C SER A 142 1.90 20.28 5.82
N PHE A 143 2.92 19.62 5.27
CA PHE A 143 3.99 19.01 6.05
C PHE A 143 5.07 19.99 6.48
N ALA A 144 5.38 20.97 5.63
CA ALA A 144 6.45 21.90 5.85
C ALA A 144 6.10 23.28 5.24
N PRO A 145 5.13 24.02 5.84
CA PRO A 145 4.62 25.27 5.23
C PRO A 145 5.66 26.37 5.08
N GLU A 146 6.72 26.36 5.92
CA GLU A 146 7.80 27.34 5.88
C GLU A 146 9.04 26.86 5.09
N MET A 147 9.03 25.63 4.58
CA MET A 147 10.12 25.07 3.78
C MET A 147 9.66 24.88 2.34
N SER A 148 9.44 23.64 1.96
CA SER A 148 8.87 23.27 0.68
C SER A 148 7.93 22.08 0.86
N ASP A 149 6.72 22.22 0.37
CA ASP A 149 5.68 21.20 0.44
C ASP A 149 5.03 21.02 -0.94
N PRO A 150 5.78 20.50 -1.92
CA PRO A 150 5.26 20.34 -3.27
C PRO A 150 4.08 19.37 -3.30
N SER A 151 3.18 19.57 -4.27
CA SER A 151 2.19 18.52 -4.58
C SER A 151 2.91 17.24 -4.96
N MET A 152 2.23 16.08 -4.81
CA MET A 152 2.85 14.79 -5.17
C MET A 152 3.26 14.73 -6.65
N ILE A 153 2.52 15.40 -7.54
CA ILE A 153 2.86 15.51 -8.97
C ILE A 153 4.13 16.33 -9.15
N GLN A 154 4.24 17.48 -8.47
CA GLN A 154 5.46 18.30 -8.51
C GLN A 154 6.65 17.55 -7.91
N GLY A 155 6.45 16.80 -6.84
CA GLY A 155 7.50 15.95 -6.26
C GLY A 155 7.97 14.86 -7.23
N ALA A 156 7.06 14.28 -8.02
CA ALA A 156 7.41 13.31 -9.05
C ALA A 156 8.19 13.94 -10.21
N GLU A 157 7.82 15.16 -10.64
CA GLU A 157 8.60 15.92 -11.63
C GLU A 157 10.00 16.29 -11.10
N ASN A 158 10.10 16.65 -9.83
CA ASN A 158 11.39 16.94 -9.19
C ASN A 158 12.30 15.70 -9.21
N VAL A 159 11.75 14.53 -8.89
CA VAL A 159 12.47 13.25 -8.93
C VAL A 159 12.86 12.91 -10.37
N ALA A 160 11.96 13.05 -11.35
CA ALA A 160 12.27 12.81 -12.76
C ALA A 160 13.46 13.65 -13.23
N LYS A 161 13.47 14.95 -12.87
CA LYS A 161 14.54 15.88 -13.21
C LYS A 161 15.85 15.54 -12.50
N MET A 162 15.80 15.21 -11.20
CA MET A 162 17.00 14.92 -10.39
C MET A 162 17.72 13.65 -10.82
N TYR A 163 16.97 12.64 -11.26
CA TYR A 163 17.50 11.33 -11.64
C TYR A 163 17.53 11.11 -13.17
N ASP A 164 17.31 12.17 -13.95
CA ASP A 164 17.30 12.15 -15.42
C ASP A 164 16.37 11.06 -16.00
N VAL A 165 15.18 10.92 -15.40
CA VAL A 165 14.17 9.96 -15.85
C VAL A 165 13.33 10.60 -16.94
N SER A 166 13.60 10.26 -18.21
CA SER A 166 12.89 10.80 -19.35
C SER A 166 11.41 10.42 -19.38
N ARG A 167 10.63 11.12 -20.18
CA ARG A 167 9.21 10.81 -20.43
C ARG A 167 9.04 9.41 -21.01
N GLU A 168 9.90 9.03 -21.92
CA GLU A 168 9.89 7.72 -22.61
C GLU A 168 10.12 6.58 -21.62
N LEU A 169 11.09 6.72 -20.71
CA LEU A 169 11.34 5.74 -19.64
C LEU A 169 10.14 5.58 -18.72
N GLN A 170 9.48 6.70 -18.37
CA GLN A 170 8.28 6.68 -17.53
C GLN A 170 7.13 5.95 -18.23
N ASP A 171 6.88 6.25 -19.51
CA ASP A 171 5.81 5.63 -20.27
C ASP A 171 6.08 4.15 -20.56
N GLU A 172 7.33 3.76 -20.79
CA GLU A 172 7.73 2.37 -20.96
C GLU A 172 7.51 1.56 -19.68
N PHE A 173 7.89 2.11 -18.54
CA PHE A 173 7.65 1.48 -17.23
C PHE A 173 6.15 1.32 -16.96
N ALA A 174 5.34 2.35 -17.23
CA ALA A 174 3.89 2.29 -17.08
C ALA A 174 3.27 1.21 -17.98
N TYR A 175 3.66 1.16 -19.25
CA TYR A 175 3.21 0.12 -20.18
C TYR A 175 3.57 -1.28 -19.64
N ARG A 176 4.83 -1.49 -19.23
CA ARG A 176 5.30 -2.75 -18.64
C ARG A 176 4.44 -3.16 -17.43
N SER A 177 4.16 -2.25 -16.49
CA SER A 177 3.33 -2.52 -15.32
C SER A 177 1.93 -3.01 -15.70
N HIS A 178 1.29 -2.37 -16.67
CA HIS A 178 -0.02 -2.80 -17.17
C HIS A 178 0.02 -4.17 -17.86
N GLN A 179 1.06 -4.48 -18.66
CA GLN A 179 1.18 -5.77 -19.33
C GLN A 179 1.42 -6.90 -18.33
N LEU A 180 2.34 -6.71 -17.38
CA LEU A 180 2.61 -7.69 -16.32
C LEU A 180 1.37 -7.96 -15.47
N THR A 181 0.62 -6.91 -15.11
CA THR A 181 -0.63 -7.08 -14.37
C THR A 181 -1.64 -7.87 -15.17
N ALA A 182 -1.84 -7.56 -16.46
CA ALA A 182 -2.78 -8.28 -17.32
C ALA A 182 -2.42 -9.76 -17.48
N GLU A 183 -1.15 -10.06 -17.65
CA GLU A 183 -0.64 -11.43 -17.73
C GLU A 183 -0.92 -12.19 -16.41
N ASN A 184 -0.61 -11.59 -15.27
CA ASN A 184 -0.80 -12.23 -13.97
C ASN A 184 -2.27 -12.32 -13.53
N VAL A 185 -3.15 -11.45 -14.01
CA VAL A 185 -4.61 -11.64 -13.91
C VAL A 185 -5.05 -12.84 -14.74
N LYS A 186 -4.59 -12.96 -15.99
CA LYS A 186 -4.91 -14.08 -16.90
C LYS A 186 -4.44 -15.42 -16.34
N ASN A 187 -3.25 -15.45 -15.74
CA ASN A 187 -2.65 -16.66 -15.14
C ASN A 187 -3.27 -17.01 -13.76
N GLY A 188 -4.19 -16.21 -13.24
CA GLY A 188 -4.83 -16.44 -11.95
C GLY A 188 -4.01 -16.00 -10.72
N ASN A 189 -2.79 -15.52 -10.89
CA ASN A 189 -1.89 -15.14 -9.79
C ASN A 189 -2.50 -14.00 -8.94
N ILE A 190 -2.97 -12.93 -9.57
CA ILE A 190 -3.58 -11.78 -8.87
C ILE A 190 -4.97 -12.13 -8.31
N SER A 191 -5.70 -13.04 -8.95
CA SER A 191 -7.04 -13.45 -8.50
C SER A 191 -7.01 -14.09 -7.11
N GLN A 192 -5.89 -14.73 -6.73
CA GLN A 192 -5.71 -15.32 -5.41
C GLN A 192 -5.69 -14.28 -4.28
N GLU A 193 -5.23 -13.06 -4.56
CA GLU A 193 -5.21 -11.98 -3.58
C GLU A 193 -6.63 -11.47 -3.27
N ILE A 194 -7.53 -11.52 -4.26
CA ILE A 194 -8.81 -10.81 -4.26
C ILE A 194 -9.91 -11.68 -3.66
N LEU A 195 -10.57 -11.16 -2.63
CA LEU A 195 -11.84 -11.69 -2.16
C LEU A 195 -12.95 -10.99 -2.97
N PRO A 196 -13.77 -11.75 -3.74
CA PRO A 196 -14.93 -11.16 -4.41
C PRO A 196 -15.90 -10.54 -3.40
N ILE A 197 -16.33 -9.32 -3.66
CA ILE A 197 -17.33 -8.63 -2.84
C ILE A 197 -18.58 -8.35 -3.66
N THR A 198 -19.75 -8.49 -3.04
CA THR A 198 -21.04 -8.21 -3.69
C THR A 198 -21.57 -6.87 -3.21
N VAL A 199 -21.81 -5.94 -4.14
CA VAL A 199 -22.39 -4.63 -3.85
C VAL A 199 -23.60 -4.44 -4.76
N LYS A 200 -24.77 -4.18 -4.19
CA LYS A 200 -26.05 -4.02 -4.93
C LYS A 200 -26.35 -5.12 -5.93
N GLY A 201 -25.97 -6.37 -5.62
CA GLY A 201 -26.20 -7.55 -6.46
C GLY A 201 -25.14 -7.79 -7.55
N GLU A 202 -24.15 -6.93 -7.69
CA GLU A 202 -23.03 -7.10 -8.61
C GLU A 202 -21.78 -7.58 -7.88
N ILE A 203 -21.02 -8.50 -8.50
CA ILE A 203 -19.78 -9.06 -7.94
C ILE A 203 -18.58 -8.33 -8.50
N PHE A 204 -17.71 -7.85 -7.61
CA PHE A 204 -16.45 -7.19 -7.95
C PHE A 204 -15.25 -8.04 -7.50
N ASN A 205 -14.54 -8.59 -8.46
CA ASN A 205 -13.40 -9.51 -8.27
C ASN A 205 -12.17 -9.14 -9.11
N THR A 206 -12.16 -7.99 -9.77
CA THR A 206 -11.06 -7.50 -10.61
C THR A 206 -10.78 -6.03 -10.36
N ASP A 207 -9.50 -5.64 -10.42
CA ASP A 207 -9.10 -4.23 -10.32
C ASP A 207 -9.57 -3.43 -11.54
N GLU A 208 -9.99 -2.18 -11.32
CA GLU A 208 -10.64 -1.36 -12.37
C GLU A 208 -9.66 -0.46 -13.15
N SER A 209 -8.43 -0.28 -12.67
CA SER A 209 -7.51 0.71 -13.23
C SER A 209 -6.66 0.17 -14.39
N LEU A 210 -6.72 -1.11 -14.68
CA LEU A 210 -5.94 -1.78 -15.73
C LEU A 210 -6.23 -1.22 -17.13
N LYS A 211 -5.16 -0.83 -17.84
CA LYS A 211 -5.20 -0.23 -19.19
C LYS A 211 -4.38 -1.04 -20.20
N SER A 212 -4.34 -2.37 -20.08
CA SER A 212 -3.54 -3.25 -20.96
C SER A 212 -3.94 -3.22 -22.43
N HIS A 213 -5.14 -2.69 -22.75
CA HIS A 213 -5.63 -2.51 -24.11
C HIS A 213 -5.02 -1.29 -24.85
N ILE A 214 -4.31 -0.40 -24.12
CA ILE A 214 -3.69 0.78 -24.72
C ILE A 214 -2.36 0.37 -25.36
N PRO A 215 -2.16 0.56 -26.69
CA PRO A 215 -0.89 0.28 -27.34
C PRO A 215 0.25 1.13 -26.76
N LYS A 216 1.48 0.61 -26.75
CA LYS A 216 2.67 1.29 -26.21
C LYS A 216 2.82 2.71 -26.76
N ASP A 217 2.72 2.88 -28.06
CA ASP A 217 2.91 4.18 -28.75
C ASP A 217 1.85 5.24 -28.37
N ASN A 218 0.72 4.82 -27.82
CA ASN A 218 -0.32 5.75 -27.38
C ASN A 218 -0.03 6.39 -26.01
N PHE A 219 0.91 5.84 -25.21
CA PHE A 219 1.32 6.45 -23.94
C PHE A 219 1.94 7.84 -24.18
N GLY A 220 2.73 8.03 -25.24
CA GLY A 220 3.30 9.32 -25.63
C GLY A 220 2.26 10.43 -25.96
N ARG A 221 1.01 10.07 -26.24
CA ARG A 221 -0.07 11.03 -26.54
C ARG A 221 -0.73 11.66 -25.33
N PHE A 222 -0.52 11.11 -24.13
CA PHE A 222 -1.06 11.69 -22.91
C PHE A 222 -0.33 13.01 -22.58
N LYS A 223 -1.12 14.06 -22.35
CA LYS A 223 -0.56 15.37 -22.01
C LYS A 223 0.02 15.37 -20.59
N PRO A 224 1.16 16.03 -20.37
CA PRO A 224 1.67 16.27 -19.02
C PRO A 224 0.64 17.01 -18.15
N VAL A 225 0.57 16.63 -16.88
CA VAL A 225 -0.33 17.27 -15.89
C VAL A 225 0.17 18.69 -15.59
N ILE A 226 1.49 18.89 -15.51
CA ILE A 226 2.14 20.19 -15.38
C ILE A 226 2.69 20.57 -16.75
N LYS A 227 2.42 21.81 -17.17
CA LYS A 227 2.92 22.31 -18.47
C LYS A 227 4.44 22.22 -18.55
N GLY A 228 4.95 21.54 -19.58
CA GLY A 228 6.38 21.31 -19.77
C GLY A 228 6.96 20.18 -18.92
N GLY A 229 6.13 19.46 -18.15
CA GLY A 229 6.53 18.30 -17.37
C GLY A 229 6.51 16.99 -18.15
N THR A 230 6.73 15.89 -17.45
CA THR A 230 6.81 14.52 -17.97
C THR A 230 5.76 13.59 -17.38
N VAL A 231 5.21 13.93 -16.21
CA VAL A 231 4.20 13.15 -15.49
C VAL A 231 2.83 13.32 -16.13
N THR A 232 2.16 12.22 -16.42
CA THR A 232 0.85 12.17 -17.10
C THR A 232 -0.14 11.28 -16.35
N ALA A 233 -1.41 11.28 -16.76
CA ALA A 233 -2.40 10.35 -16.25
C ALA A 233 -2.14 8.87 -16.66
N ALA A 234 -1.24 8.60 -17.62
CA ALA A 234 -0.89 7.26 -18.02
C ALA A 234 0.29 6.67 -17.22
N ASN A 235 1.20 7.52 -16.73
CA ASN A 235 2.37 7.12 -15.97
C ASN A 235 2.28 7.50 -14.46
N SER A 236 1.05 7.74 -13.99
CA SER A 236 0.67 7.98 -12.59
C SER A 236 -0.40 7.01 -12.15
N CYS A 237 -0.36 6.58 -10.89
CA CYS A 237 -1.43 5.77 -10.30
C CYS A 237 -2.74 6.56 -10.20
N MET A 238 -3.85 5.84 -10.14
CA MET A 238 -5.17 6.42 -9.87
C MET A 238 -5.48 6.38 -8.37
N LYS A 239 -6.26 7.36 -7.90
CA LYS A 239 -6.90 7.30 -6.57
C LYS A 239 -7.96 6.19 -6.59
N ASN A 240 -7.95 5.32 -5.59
CA ASN A 240 -8.83 4.15 -5.55
C ASN A 240 -9.46 3.94 -4.17
N ASP A 241 -10.55 3.17 -4.19
CA ASP A 241 -11.18 2.61 -3.00
C ASP A 241 -10.81 1.15 -2.87
N GLY A 242 -10.49 0.68 -1.66
CA GLY A 242 -10.15 -0.71 -1.41
C GLY A 242 -9.63 -0.98 -0.01
N ALA A 243 -9.58 -2.26 0.35
CA ALA A 243 -9.17 -2.74 1.67
C ALA A 243 -8.29 -4.00 1.55
N VAL A 244 -7.40 -4.16 2.52
CA VAL A 244 -6.47 -5.30 2.65
C VAL A 244 -6.43 -5.72 4.11
N LEU A 245 -6.49 -7.04 4.38
CA LEU A 245 -6.23 -7.62 5.69
C LEU A 245 -5.21 -8.76 5.59
N LEU A 246 -4.33 -8.81 6.58
CA LEU A 246 -3.36 -9.88 6.79
C LEU A 246 -3.52 -10.43 8.21
N LEU A 247 -3.42 -11.75 8.34
CA LEU A 247 -3.36 -12.43 9.63
C LEU A 247 -1.91 -12.72 9.95
N ILE A 248 -1.45 -12.22 11.09
CA ILE A 248 -0.04 -12.27 11.51
C ILE A 248 0.00 -12.91 12.89
N MET A 249 0.91 -13.84 13.11
CA MET A 249 1.04 -14.48 14.40
C MET A 249 2.48 -14.87 14.74
N GLU A 250 2.69 -15.21 15.99
CA GLU A 250 3.94 -15.81 16.45
C GLU A 250 4.15 -17.14 15.72
N LYS A 251 5.40 -17.40 15.31
CA LYS A 251 5.77 -18.56 14.49
C LYS A 251 5.40 -19.90 15.13
N ASP A 252 5.69 -20.07 16.44
CA ASP A 252 5.40 -21.33 17.14
C ASP A 252 3.90 -21.57 17.22
N MET A 253 3.10 -20.52 17.48
CA MET A 253 1.65 -20.59 17.44
C MET A 253 1.14 -20.92 16.04
N ALA A 254 1.78 -20.42 14.97
CA ALA A 254 1.39 -20.76 13.60
C ALA A 254 1.56 -22.26 13.35
N TYR A 255 2.65 -22.87 13.77
CA TYR A 255 2.83 -24.32 13.68
C TYR A 255 1.80 -25.09 14.52
N GLU A 256 1.54 -24.66 15.76
CA GLU A 256 0.53 -25.30 16.64
C GLU A 256 -0.88 -25.28 16.01
N LEU A 257 -1.20 -24.26 15.22
CA LEU A 257 -2.47 -24.09 14.53
C LEU A 257 -2.48 -24.68 13.11
N GLY A 258 -1.42 -25.40 12.71
CA GLY A 258 -1.33 -26.11 11.45
C GLY A 258 -1.02 -25.26 10.22
N PHE A 259 -0.46 -24.07 10.40
CA PHE A 259 0.03 -23.28 9.26
C PHE A 259 1.44 -23.71 8.89
N GLU A 260 1.62 -24.16 7.66
CA GLU A 260 2.89 -24.66 7.13
C GLU A 260 3.58 -23.69 6.15
N HIS A 261 2.85 -22.64 5.73
CA HIS A 261 3.32 -21.68 4.71
C HIS A 261 2.95 -20.25 5.06
N GLY A 262 3.83 -19.33 4.70
CA GLY A 262 3.60 -17.91 4.92
C GLY A 262 4.82 -17.04 4.60
N LEU A 263 4.81 -15.84 5.15
CA LEU A 263 5.94 -14.92 5.12
C LEU A 263 6.47 -14.70 6.52
N LEU A 264 7.73 -15.00 6.74
CA LEU A 264 8.45 -14.66 7.96
C LEU A 264 8.96 -13.21 7.84
N PHE A 265 8.51 -12.34 8.73
CA PHE A 265 9.03 -10.98 8.83
C PHE A 265 10.43 -11.00 9.46
N LYS A 266 11.41 -10.48 8.73
CA LYS A 266 12.81 -10.38 9.19
C LYS A 266 13.11 -9.04 9.82
N ASP A 267 12.82 -7.96 9.12
CA ASP A 267 13.13 -6.61 9.56
C ASP A 267 12.31 -5.56 8.80
N GLY A 268 12.26 -4.34 9.31
CA GLY A 268 11.67 -3.18 8.65
C GLY A 268 12.40 -1.89 9.00
N VAL A 269 12.39 -0.95 8.09
CA VAL A 269 13.04 0.36 8.21
C VAL A 269 12.10 1.44 7.74
N THR A 270 12.07 2.56 8.49
CA THR A 270 11.42 3.80 8.06
C THR A 270 12.43 4.92 8.12
N VAL A 271 12.44 5.79 7.11
CA VAL A 271 13.40 6.89 6.94
C VAL A 271 12.70 8.18 6.56
N GLY A 272 13.32 9.32 6.87
CA GLY A 272 12.99 10.62 6.30
C GLY A 272 13.91 10.94 5.12
N VAL A 273 13.38 11.68 4.14
CA VAL A 273 14.10 12.24 2.99
C VAL A 273 13.64 13.68 2.76
N ASP A 274 14.32 14.40 1.89
CA ASP A 274 13.89 15.75 1.49
C ASP A 274 12.45 15.71 0.94
N SER A 275 11.58 16.53 1.52
CA SER A 275 10.17 16.64 1.14
C SER A 275 9.93 17.09 -0.31
N ASN A 276 10.94 17.70 -0.94
CA ASN A 276 10.90 18.01 -2.37
C ASN A 276 10.96 16.78 -3.28
N PHE A 277 11.44 15.64 -2.75
CA PHE A 277 11.64 14.39 -3.49
C PHE A 277 10.97 13.19 -2.77
N PRO A 278 9.67 13.24 -2.45
CA PRO A 278 9.03 12.26 -1.59
C PRO A 278 9.07 10.84 -2.19
N GLY A 279 9.15 10.73 -3.52
CA GLY A 279 9.19 9.45 -4.23
C GLY A 279 10.47 8.64 -4.04
N ILE A 280 11.59 9.27 -3.60
CA ILE A 280 12.88 8.60 -3.49
C ILE A 280 13.09 7.86 -2.15
N GLY A 281 12.14 7.97 -1.22
CA GLY A 281 12.19 7.31 0.09
C GLY A 281 12.57 5.81 0.07
N PRO A 282 12.16 5.00 -0.91
CA PRO A 282 12.57 3.61 -1.01
C PRO A 282 14.09 3.40 -1.08
N VAL A 283 14.85 4.32 -1.69
CA VAL A 283 16.30 4.17 -1.87
C VAL A 283 17.02 4.06 -0.52
N PRO A 284 16.98 5.05 0.37
CA PRO A 284 17.62 4.93 1.67
C PRO A 284 16.93 3.88 2.58
N ALA A 285 15.63 3.63 2.43
CA ALA A 285 14.94 2.62 3.23
C ALA A 285 15.44 1.21 2.91
N ILE A 286 15.50 0.83 1.63
CA ILE A 286 16.02 -0.46 1.18
C ILE A 286 17.52 -0.58 1.48
N SER A 287 18.33 0.46 1.19
CA SER A 287 19.77 0.44 1.47
C SER A 287 20.07 0.20 2.95
N ASN A 288 19.34 0.89 3.85
CA ASN A 288 19.50 0.70 5.29
C ASN A 288 19.03 -0.69 5.74
N LEU A 289 17.95 -1.20 5.16
CA LEU A 289 17.41 -2.53 5.45
C LEU A 289 18.42 -3.63 5.06
N LEU A 290 18.97 -3.55 3.86
CA LEU A 290 20.00 -4.48 3.36
C LEU A 290 21.26 -4.43 4.24
N LYS A 291 21.76 -3.24 4.54
CA LYS A 291 22.94 -3.04 5.41
C LYS A 291 22.75 -3.67 6.80
N ARG A 292 21.57 -3.45 7.42
CA ARG A 292 21.26 -4.00 8.76
C ARG A 292 21.21 -5.52 8.78
N ASN A 293 20.78 -6.13 7.66
CA ASN A 293 20.65 -7.57 7.53
C ASN A 293 21.86 -8.23 6.85
N GLN A 294 22.93 -7.48 6.56
CA GLN A 294 24.15 -7.94 5.90
C GLN A 294 23.86 -8.59 4.52
N LEU A 295 22.91 -8.01 3.78
CA LEU A 295 22.48 -8.44 2.46
C LEU A 295 22.89 -7.40 1.40
N THR A 296 22.90 -7.84 0.15
CA THR A 296 23.03 -7.00 -1.04
C THR A 296 21.77 -7.11 -1.90
N ILE A 297 21.63 -6.27 -2.93
CA ILE A 297 20.45 -6.28 -3.79
C ILE A 297 20.29 -7.59 -4.56
N GLU A 298 21.40 -8.26 -4.85
CA GLU A 298 21.45 -9.55 -5.56
C GLU A 298 20.92 -10.71 -4.71
N ASN A 299 20.88 -10.55 -3.37
CA ASN A 299 20.29 -11.54 -2.46
C ASN A 299 18.76 -11.49 -2.43
N ILE A 300 18.14 -10.48 -3.05
CA ILE A 300 16.70 -10.27 -3.04
C ILE A 300 16.11 -10.76 -4.37
N GLU A 301 15.19 -11.69 -4.29
CA GLU A 301 14.56 -12.25 -5.50
C GLU A 301 13.43 -11.38 -6.02
N VAL A 302 12.66 -10.72 -5.14
CA VAL A 302 11.56 -9.83 -5.52
C VAL A 302 11.56 -8.57 -4.66
N ILE A 303 11.36 -7.44 -5.32
CA ILE A 303 11.22 -6.14 -4.68
C ILE A 303 9.93 -5.50 -5.21
N GLU A 304 8.96 -5.34 -4.33
CA GLU A 304 7.71 -4.62 -4.61
C GLU A 304 7.86 -3.18 -4.11
N ILE A 305 7.94 -2.23 -5.03
CA ILE A 305 7.90 -0.79 -4.74
C ILE A 305 6.57 -0.24 -5.22
N ASN A 306 5.82 0.45 -4.36
CA ASN A 306 4.56 1.05 -4.76
C ASN A 306 4.74 2.03 -5.91
N GLU A 307 3.95 1.86 -6.97
CA GLU A 307 4.02 2.65 -8.19
C GLU A 307 3.11 3.89 -8.12
N ALA A 308 3.45 4.85 -7.27
CA ALA A 308 2.71 6.11 -7.24
C ALA A 308 2.89 6.89 -8.56
N PHE A 309 4.10 6.92 -9.07
CA PHE A 309 4.50 7.50 -10.36
C PHE A 309 5.61 6.66 -11.00
N SER A 310 5.56 6.49 -12.31
CA SER A 310 6.66 5.81 -13.02
C SER A 310 8.01 6.50 -12.78
N ALA A 311 8.04 7.84 -12.78
CA ALA A 311 9.24 8.64 -12.52
C ALA A 311 9.94 8.20 -11.23
N GLN A 312 9.19 8.04 -10.16
CA GLN A 312 9.67 7.66 -8.84
C GLN A 312 10.22 6.22 -8.83
N VAL A 313 9.52 5.28 -9.45
CA VAL A 313 9.96 3.87 -9.43
C VAL A 313 11.19 3.66 -10.29
N VAL A 314 11.24 4.27 -11.48
CA VAL A 314 12.41 4.23 -12.36
C VAL A 314 13.64 4.85 -11.67
N ALA A 315 13.48 5.99 -10.98
CA ALA A 315 14.56 6.60 -10.21
C ALA A 315 15.07 5.67 -9.10
N CYS A 316 14.15 5.01 -8.36
CA CYS A 316 14.53 4.03 -7.33
C CYS A 316 15.24 2.81 -7.94
N GLN A 317 14.74 2.31 -9.07
CA GLN A 317 15.34 1.19 -9.80
C GLN A 317 16.79 1.49 -10.23
N GLN A 318 17.02 2.66 -10.81
CA GLN A 318 18.35 3.11 -11.23
C GLN A 318 19.29 3.28 -10.04
N ALA A 319 18.85 3.98 -8.98
CA ALA A 319 19.66 4.29 -7.82
C ALA A 319 20.08 3.02 -7.02
N LEU A 320 19.27 1.97 -7.05
CA LEU A 320 19.52 0.71 -6.33
C LEU A 320 20.03 -0.42 -7.25
N ASN A 321 20.18 -0.19 -8.56
CA ASN A 321 20.52 -1.21 -9.56
C ASN A 321 19.58 -2.45 -9.53
N ILE A 322 18.29 -2.23 -9.32
CA ILE A 322 17.30 -3.31 -9.31
C ILE A 322 17.02 -3.77 -10.75
N SER A 323 17.11 -5.07 -10.99
CA SER A 323 16.81 -5.62 -12.32
C SER A 323 15.31 -5.65 -12.61
N ASN A 324 14.94 -5.67 -13.89
CA ASN A 324 13.54 -5.85 -14.31
C ASN A 324 12.94 -7.21 -13.89
N THR A 325 13.77 -8.20 -13.62
CA THR A 325 13.35 -9.54 -13.16
C THR A 325 13.11 -9.60 -11.65
N GLN A 326 13.48 -8.55 -10.91
CA GLN A 326 13.24 -8.41 -9.48
C GLN A 326 12.11 -7.42 -9.15
N LEU A 327 11.97 -6.34 -9.95
CA LEU A 327 11.10 -5.22 -9.64
C LEU A 327 9.67 -5.44 -10.12
N ASN A 328 8.70 -5.46 -9.19
CA ASN A 328 7.25 -5.46 -9.46
C ASN A 328 6.88 -6.47 -10.55
N ILE A 329 7.31 -7.72 -10.38
CA ILE A 329 7.26 -8.76 -11.43
C ILE A 329 5.82 -9.18 -11.81
N TRP A 330 4.82 -8.83 -11.01
CA TRP A 330 3.40 -8.98 -11.33
C TRP A 330 2.71 -7.66 -11.69
N GLY A 331 3.47 -6.59 -11.97
CA GLY A 331 2.97 -5.22 -12.14
C GLY A 331 2.63 -4.58 -10.80
N GLY A 332 2.03 -3.39 -10.81
CA GLY A 332 1.82 -2.63 -9.57
C GLY A 332 0.68 -1.61 -9.62
N ALA A 333 0.79 -0.57 -8.83
CA ALA A 333 -0.28 0.40 -8.58
C ALA A 333 -0.67 1.26 -9.79
N LEU A 334 0.19 1.40 -10.80
CA LEU A 334 -0.19 2.04 -12.08
C LEU A 334 -1.35 1.30 -12.74
N ALA A 335 -1.36 -0.02 -12.61
CA ALA A 335 -2.38 -0.90 -13.18
C ALA A 335 -3.50 -1.25 -12.18
N SER A 336 -3.18 -1.54 -10.92
CA SER A 336 -4.17 -1.92 -9.91
C SER A 336 -4.85 -0.72 -9.25
N GLY A 337 -4.16 0.41 -9.15
CA GLY A 337 -4.62 1.60 -8.41
C GLY A 337 -3.98 1.73 -7.03
N HIS A 338 -4.25 2.86 -6.36
CA HIS A 338 -3.58 3.24 -5.12
C HIS A 338 -4.55 3.73 -4.05
N PRO A 339 -5.23 2.82 -3.32
CA PRO A 339 -5.92 3.17 -2.07
C PRO A 339 -4.87 3.38 -0.98
N TYR A 340 -4.60 4.62 -0.60
CA TYR A 340 -3.42 5.07 0.16
C TYR A 340 -3.14 4.23 1.42
N GLY A 341 -4.12 4.11 2.32
CA GLY A 341 -3.97 3.36 3.57
C GLY A 341 -3.81 1.85 3.38
N ALA A 342 -4.24 1.30 2.24
CA ALA A 342 -4.23 -0.13 1.96
C ALA A 342 -3.02 -0.60 1.14
N SER A 343 -2.45 0.28 0.31
CA SER A 343 -1.46 -0.12 -0.72
C SER A 343 -0.22 -0.78 -0.15
N GLY A 344 0.32 -0.30 0.97
CA GLY A 344 1.49 -0.91 1.58
C GLY A 344 1.24 -2.35 2.05
N ALA A 345 0.04 -2.63 2.56
CA ALA A 345 -0.39 -3.98 2.93
C ALA A 345 -0.63 -4.86 1.68
N GLN A 346 -1.07 -4.26 0.56
CA GLN A 346 -1.23 -4.96 -0.71
C GLN A 346 0.12 -5.46 -1.26
N LEU A 347 1.21 -4.68 -1.13
CA LEU A 347 2.54 -5.17 -1.53
C LEU A 347 2.91 -6.45 -0.77
N VAL A 348 2.68 -6.48 0.53
CA VAL A 348 2.95 -7.67 1.35
C VAL A 348 2.00 -8.82 0.99
N THR A 349 0.73 -8.53 0.69
CA THR A 349 -0.22 -9.53 0.19
C THR A 349 0.26 -10.14 -1.12
N ARG A 350 0.81 -9.35 -2.04
CA ARG A 350 1.39 -9.83 -3.29
C ARG A 350 2.57 -10.77 -3.04
N LEU A 351 3.51 -10.36 -2.21
CA LEU A 351 4.64 -11.20 -1.82
C LEU A 351 4.19 -12.53 -1.19
N PHE A 352 3.11 -12.49 -0.39
CA PHE A 352 2.54 -13.70 0.23
C PHE A 352 2.16 -14.76 -0.80
N TYR A 353 1.61 -14.37 -1.95
CA TYR A 353 1.19 -15.30 -3.03
C TYR A 353 2.28 -15.65 -4.04
N MET A 354 3.48 -15.10 -3.94
CA MET A 354 4.63 -15.49 -4.77
C MET A 354 5.37 -16.69 -4.14
N PHE A 355 4.73 -17.84 -4.09
CA PHE A 355 5.18 -19.02 -3.33
C PHE A 355 6.54 -19.60 -3.73
N ASP A 356 7.02 -19.28 -4.93
CA ASP A 356 8.31 -19.72 -5.49
C ASP A 356 9.49 -18.79 -5.15
N LYS A 357 9.26 -17.75 -4.32
CA LYS A 357 10.28 -16.76 -3.95
C LYS A 357 10.63 -16.83 -2.46
N GLU A 358 11.93 -16.80 -2.17
CA GLU A 358 12.46 -16.99 -0.81
C GLU A 358 12.73 -15.69 -0.08
N THR A 359 13.35 -14.69 -0.73
CA THR A 359 13.77 -13.44 -0.08
C THR A 359 13.20 -12.24 -0.82
N MET A 360 12.38 -11.46 -0.12
CA MET A 360 11.53 -10.43 -0.74
C MET A 360 11.47 -9.15 0.08
N ILE A 361 11.33 -8.02 -0.61
CA ILE A 361 11.17 -6.69 0.01
C ILE A 361 9.89 -6.03 -0.50
N ALA A 362 9.12 -5.41 0.42
CA ALA A 362 8.08 -4.44 0.13
C ALA A 362 8.54 -3.04 0.54
N SER A 363 8.34 -2.02 -0.30
CA SER A 363 8.77 -0.64 -0.02
C SER A 363 7.83 0.42 -0.59
N MET A 364 7.77 1.56 0.08
CA MET A 364 6.94 2.70 -0.29
C MET A 364 7.74 4.01 -0.28
N GLY A 365 7.57 4.84 -1.31
CA GLY A 365 7.76 6.28 -1.22
C GLY A 365 6.50 6.93 -0.62
N ILE A 366 6.66 7.89 0.28
CA ILE A 366 5.58 8.38 1.14
C ILE A 366 5.55 9.91 1.07
N GLY A 367 4.34 10.47 0.99
CA GLY A 367 4.14 11.92 1.04
C GLY A 367 4.73 12.57 2.29
N GLY A 368 5.26 13.78 2.16
CA GLY A 368 5.97 14.48 3.23
C GLY A 368 7.46 14.12 3.34
N GLY A 369 8.02 13.40 2.36
CA GLY A 369 9.44 13.06 2.34
C GLY A 369 9.78 11.90 3.28
N LEU A 370 9.08 10.78 3.14
CA LEU A 370 9.34 9.57 3.91
C LEU A 370 9.53 8.36 2.98
N GLY A 371 10.13 7.29 3.52
CA GLY A 371 10.18 5.98 2.91
C GLY A 371 10.14 4.87 3.95
N ASN A 372 9.54 3.75 3.61
CA ASN A 372 9.66 2.55 4.43
C ASN A 372 9.94 1.31 3.57
N ALA A 373 10.55 0.31 4.18
CA ALA A 373 10.84 -0.98 3.57
C ALA A 373 10.73 -2.10 4.62
N ALA A 374 10.27 -3.27 4.20
CA ALA A 374 10.18 -4.46 5.02
C ALA A 374 10.74 -5.67 4.27
N LEU A 375 11.53 -6.49 4.97
CA LEU A 375 12.18 -7.70 4.48
C LEU A 375 11.44 -8.94 4.98
N PHE A 376 11.15 -9.83 4.06
CA PHE A 376 10.47 -11.10 4.32
C PHE A 376 11.25 -12.26 3.74
N THR A 377 11.14 -13.43 4.39
CA THR A 377 11.55 -14.72 3.82
C THR A 377 10.39 -15.70 3.88
N ARG A 378 10.49 -16.82 3.21
CA ARG A 378 9.49 -17.90 3.36
C ARG A 378 9.47 -18.47 4.77
N PHE A 379 8.30 -18.91 5.15
CA PHE A 379 8.00 -19.63 6.39
C PHE A 379 7.55 -21.04 6.07
#